data_db025d51eb0cddb555385d2c6f994d9f
#
_entry.id   db025d51eb0cddb555385d2c6f994d9f
#
_cell.length_a   1.000
_cell.length_b   1.000
_cell.length_c   1.000
_cell.angle_alpha   90.00
_cell.angle_beta   90.00
_cell.angle_gamma   90.00
#
_symmetry.space_group_name_H-M   'P 1'
#
loop_
_entity.id
_entity.type
_entity.pdbx_description
1 polymer ?
#
loop_
_entity_poly.entity_id
_entity_poly.type
_entity_poly.pdbx_seq_one_letter_code
_entity_poly.pdbx_strand_id
1 'polypeptide(L)'
;GKVIFWAKNTRIMIECLLALALAVGGIIAVASAAAWSDGISLAEYTAGPRSQLAIFSPSVQVILIMSQLIACASMIVQVCAVMTLAAEGRFNHMGFGAVAIGLVLLYIVNQILSGVGTFFLPFSITPDGHFSTESMWSSYRAALETDAEPTVWGMGACIVIPIFALLLAAWASRSIEKRTSLR
;
A
#
# COMPACT_ATOMS: atom_id res chain seq x y z
N GLY A 1 -13.27 -11.34 21.52
CA GLY A 1 -11.98 -10.79 21.11
C GLY A 1 -11.81 -10.71 19.59
N LYS A 2 -11.63 -11.84 18.90
CA LYS A 2 -11.39 -11.88 17.43
C LYS A 2 -12.48 -11.20 16.60
N VAL A 3 -13.74 -11.50 16.89
CA VAL A 3 -14.89 -10.93 16.16
C VAL A 3 -14.88 -9.41 16.24
N ILE A 4 -14.61 -8.85 17.41
CA ILE A 4 -14.55 -7.40 17.63
C ILE A 4 -13.36 -6.79 16.87
N PHE A 5 -12.20 -7.46 16.87
CA PHE A 5 -11.01 -7.01 16.10
C PHE A 5 -11.33 -6.91 14.61
N TRP A 6 -11.87 -7.99 14.02
CA TRP A 6 -12.22 -8.00 12.60
C TRP A 6 -13.36 -7.04 12.25
N ALA A 7 -14.39 -6.91 13.11
CA ALA A 7 -15.47 -5.95 12.91
C ALA A 7 -14.96 -4.50 12.89
N LYS A 8 -14.05 -4.14 13.81
CA LYS A 8 -13.40 -2.81 13.82
C LYS A 8 -12.56 -2.58 12.55
N ASN A 9 -11.74 -3.55 12.14
CA ASN A 9 -10.96 -3.44 10.91
C ASN A 9 -11.86 -3.25 9.69
N THR A 10 -12.92 -4.04 9.57
CA THR A 10 -13.90 -3.92 8.45
C THR A 10 -14.55 -2.55 8.43
N ARG A 11 -14.97 -2.03 9.59
CA ARG A 11 -15.56 -0.70 9.69
C ARG A 11 -14.60 0.38 9.24
N ILE A 12 -13.36 0.39 9.77
CA ILE A 12 -12.32 1.36 9.39
C ILE A 12 -12.03 1.27 7.90
N MET A 13 -11.98 0.06 7.34
CA MET A 13 -11.76 -0.15 5.91
C MET A 13 -12.88 0.47 5.06
N ILE A 14 -14.15 0.32 5.47
CA ILE A 14 -15.29 0.95 4.79
C ILE A 14 -15.18 2.48 4.87
N GLU A 15 -14.87 3.03 6.04
CA GLU A 15 -14.70 4.48 6.23
C GLU A 15 -13.55 5.03 5.36
N CYS A 16 -12.43 4.30 5.25
CA CYS A 16 -11.31 4.68 4.37
C CYS A 16 -11.66 4.58 2.88
N LEU A 17 -12.42 3.57 2.45
CA LEU A 17 -12.89 3.48 1.06
C LEU A 17 -13.85 4.62 0.72
N LEU A 18 -14.72 5.03 1.64
CA LEU A 18 -15.59 6.20 1.48
C LEU A 18 -14.76 7.49 1.38
N ALA A 19 -13.75 7.64 2.25
CA ALA A 19 -12.85 8.80 2.20
C ALA A 19 -12.07 8.85 0.87
N LEU A 20 -11.59 7.70 0.38
CA LEU A 20 -10.93 7.60 -0.93
C LEU A 20 -11.87 7.99 -2.07
N ALA A 21 -13.12 7.51 -2.04
CA ALA A 21 -14.12 7.86 -3.05
C ALA A 21 -14.42 9.37 -3.05
N LEU A 22 -14.52 9.98 -1.86
CA LEU A 22 -14.70 11.43 -1.71
C LEU A 22 -13.48 12.21 -2.21
N ALA A 23 -12.26 11.73 -1.94
CA ALA A 23 -11.04 12.35 -2.43
C ALA A 23 -10.96 12.31 -3.97
N VAL A 24 -11.26 11.16 -4.58
CA VAL A 24 -11.32 11.01 -6.05
C VAL A 24 -12.38 11.93 -6.62
N GLY A 25 -13.58 11.96 -6.03
CA GLY A 25 -14.65 12.89 -6.43
C GLY A 25 -14.21 14.35 -6.33
N GLY A 26 -13.50 14.72 -5.26
CA GLY A 26 -12.93 16.06 -5.08
C GLY A 26 -11.91 16.43 -6.16
N ILE A 27 -11.00 15.50 -6.50
CA ILE A 27 -10.01 15.70 -7.58
C ILE A 27 -10.73 15.94 -8.91
N ILE A 28 -11.74 15.13 -9.22
CA ILE A 28 -12.53 15.28 -10.46
C ILE A 28 -13.26 16.64 -10.47
N ALA A 29 -13.85 17.05 -9.35
CA ALA A 29 -14.52 18.33 -9.23
C ALA A 29 -13.57 19.51 -9.45
N VAL A 30 -12.39 19.47 -8.82
CA VAL A 30 -11.34 20.51 -8.98
C VAL A 30 -10.84 20.55 -10.44
N ALA A 31 -10.56 19.38 -11.04
CA ALA A 31 -10.14 19.30 -12.43
C ALA A 31 -11.21 19.84 -13.39
N SER A 32 -12.50 19.55 -13.12
CA SER A 32 -13.62 20.07 -13.92
C SER A 32 -13.74 21.58 -13.79
N ALA A 33 -13.58 22.15 -12.59
CA ALA A 33 -13.61 23.59 -12.35
C ALA A 33 -12.43 24.30 -13.03
N ALA A 34 -11.24 23.73 -12.97
CA ALA A 34 -10.06 24.24 -13.67
C ALA A 34 -10.24 24.23 -15.18
N ALA A 35 -10.68 23.11 -15.75
CA ALA A 35 -10.97 23.00 -17.18
C ALA A 35 -12.00 24.05 -17.64
N TRP A 36 -13.04 24.28 -16.84
CA TRP A 36 -14.04 25.29 -17.11
C TRP A 36 -13.48 26.71 -17.04
N SER A 37 -12.63 27.04 -16.08
CA SER A 37 -11.98 28.34 -15.97
C SER A 37 -11.07 28.63 -17.17
N ASP A 38 -10.44 27.60 -17.74
CA ASP A 38 -9.56 27.71 -18.90
C ASP A 38 -10.31 27.64 -20.23
N GLY A 39 -11.63 27.44 -20.18
CA GLY A 39 -12.47 27.35 -21.39
C GLY A 39 -12.26 26.09 -22.22
N ILE A 40 -11.67 25.03 -21.64
CA ILE A 40 -11.39 23.75 -22.29
C ILE A 40 -12.28 22.64 -21.75
N SER A 41 -12.42 21.55 -22.50
CA SER A 41 -13.14 20.37 -21.99
C SER A 41 -12.34 19.60 -20.93
N LEU A 42 -13.02 18.92 -20.01
CA LEU A 42 -12.35 18.04 -19.04
C LEU A 42 -11.52 16.94 -19.74
N ALA A 43 -11.98 16.46 -20.90
CA ALA A 43 -11.25 15.47 -21.68
C ALA A 43 -9.91 16.02 -22.20
N GLU A 44 -9.89 17.27 -22.62
CA GLU A 44 -8.69 17.97 -23.08
C GLU A 44 -7.75 18.30 -21.91
N TYR A 45 -8.29 18.78 -20.79
CA TYR A 45 -7.54 19.03 -19.55
C TYR A 45 -6.83 17.77 -19.04
N THR A 46 -7.46 16.61 -19.15
CA THR A 46 -6.91 15.32 -18.71
C THR A 46 -6.14 14.56 -19.78
N ALA A 47 -5.97 15.11 -21.00
CA ALA A 47 -5.29 14.44 -22.11
C ALA A 47 -3.83 14.06 -21.78
N GLY A 48 -3.08 14.96 -21.11
CA GLY A 48 -1.72 14.71 -20.68
C GLY A 48 -1.58 13.52 -19.73
N PRO A 49 -2.26 13.50 -18.57
CA PRO A 49 -2.26 12.34 -17.68
C PRO A 49 -2.75 11.04 -18.34
N ARG A 50 -3.76 11.12 -19.21
CA ARG A 50 -4.26 9.94 -19.94
C ARG A 50 -3.22 9.37 -20.93
N SER A 51 -2.48 10.23 -21.62
CA SER A 51 -1.43 9.77 -22.55
C SER A 51 -0.29 9.05 -21.80
N GLN A 52 0.06 9.50 -20.60
CA GLN A 52 1.03 8.82 -19.76
C GLN A 52 0.53 7.45 -19.27
N LEU A 53 -0.75 7.35 -18.89
CA LEU A 53 -1.35 6.06 -18.50
C LEU A 53 -1.49 5.11 -19.69
N ALA A 54 -1.66 5.62 -20.91
CA ALA A 54 -1.82 4.82 -22.13
C ALA A 54 -0.54 4.05 -22.53
N ILE A 55 0.63 4.40 -21.95
CA ILE A 55 1.86 3.64 -22.11
C ILE A 55 1.71 2.22 -21.51
N PHE A 56 0.96 2.11 -20.41
CA PHE A 56 0.73 0.84 -19.74
C PHE A 56 -0.38 0.04 -20.42
N SER A 57 -0.16 -1.26 -20.58
CA SER A 57 -1.21 -2.16 -21.06
C SER A 57 -2.42 -2.13 -20.10
N PRO A 58 -3.66 -2.36 -20.59
CA PRO A 58 -4.87 -2.33 -19.75
C PRO A 58 -4.80 -3.27 -18.55
N SER A 59 -4.17 -4.44 -18.70
CA SER A 59 -3.94 -5.39 -17.61
C SER A 59 -3.04 -4.82 -16.51
N VAL A 60 -1.96 -4.12 -16.88
CA VAL A 60 -1.07 -3.45 -15.93
C VAL A 60 -1.79 -2.31 -15.22
N GLN A 61 -2.59 -1.49 -15.92
CA GLN A 61 -3.37 -0.43 -15.30
C GLN A 61 -4.32 -0.97 -14.21
N VAL A 62 -5.05 -2.05 -14.51
CA VAL A 62 -5.93 -2.71 -13.52
C VAL A 62 -5.14 -3.21 -12.31
N ILE A 63 -4.00 -3.85 -12.53
CA ILE A 63 -3.17 -4.37 -11.43
C ILE A 63 -2.59 -3.23 -10.60
N LEU A 64 -2.17 -2.12 -11.19
CA LEU A 64 -1.71 -0.94 -10.46
C LEU A 64 -2.81 -0.37 -9.54
N ILE A 65 -4.03 -0.24 -10.06
CA ILE A 65 -5.18 0.22 -9.26
C ILE A 65 -5.47 -0.77 -8.12
N MET A 66 -5.54 -2.06 -8.43
CA MET A 66 -5.81 -3.09 -7.42
C MET A 66 -4.70 -3.17 -6.37
N SER A 67 -3.43 -3.05 -6.77
CA SER A 67 -2.30 -3.03 -5.84
C SER A 67 -2.37 -1.85 -4.88
N GLN A 68 -2.81 -0.67 -5.34
CA GLN A 68 -2.98 0.50 -4.50
C GLN A 68 -4.11 0.30 -3.46
N LEU A 69 -5.24 -0.29 -3.86
CA LEU A 69 -6.33 -0.63 -2.94
C LEU A 69 -5.89 -1.64 -1.89
N ILE A 70 -5.16 -2.68 -2.30
CA ILE A 70 -4.60 -3.70 -1.41
C ILE A 70 -3.57 -3.08 -0.46
N ALA A 71 -2.73 -2.16 -0.92
CA ALA A 71 -1.76 -1.45 -0.08
C ALA A 71 -2.45 -0.60 1.00
N CYS A 72 -3.50 0.14 0.64
CA CYS A 72 -4.31 0.90 1.61
C CYS A 72 -4.95 -0.02 2.66
N ALA A 73 -5.58 -1.12 2.22
CA ALA A 73 -6.18 -2.10 3.12
C ALA A 73 -5.14 -2.73 4.06
N SER A 74 -3.97 -3.08 3.52
CA SER A 74 -2.85 -3.65 4.28
C SER A 74 -2.36 -2.69 5.36
N MET A 75 -2.21 -1.41 5.03
CA MET A 75 -1.77 -0.39 5.99
C MET A 75 -2.77 -0.23 7.15
N ILE A 76 -4.07 -0.21 6.87
CA ILE A 76 -5.11 -0.14 7.90
C ILE A 76 -5.00 -1.34 8.85
N VAL A 77 -4.92 -2.55 8.30
CA VAL A 77 -4.80 -3.79 9.06
C VAL A 77 -3.55 -3.78 9.95
N GLN A 78 -2.42 -3.33 9.41
CA GLN A 78 -1.14 -3.24 10.15
C GLN A 78 -1.24 -2.24 11.30
N VAL A 79 -1.77 -1.05 11.08
CA VAL A 79 -1.94 -0.03 12.13
C VAL A 79 -2.86 -0.55 13.23
N CYS A 80 -4.01 -1.13 12.88
CA CYS A 80 -4.93 -1.72 13.85
C CYS A 80 -4.30 -2.87 14.64
N ALA A 81 -3.48 -3.70 13.99
CA ALA A 81 -2.75 -4.78 14.65
C ALA A 81 -1.72 -4.24 15.64
N VAL A 82 -0.94 -3.22 15.27
CA VAL A 82 0.03 -2.58 16.16
C VAL A 82 -0.66 -1.94 17.36
N MET A 83 -1.75 -1.19 17.14
CA MET A 83 -2.53 -0.60 18.24
C MET A 83 -3.06 -1.67 19.21
N THR A 84 -3.50 -2.80 18.66
CA THR A 84 -3.99 -3.93 19.46
C THR A 84 -2.87 -4.57 20.29
N LEU A 85 -1.69 -4.79 19.70
CA LEU A 85 -0.53 -5.35 20.39
C LEU A 85 0.01 -4.40 21.46
N ALA A 86 0.02 -3.10 21.18
CA ALA A 86 0.44 -2.07 22.14
C ALA A 86 -0.50 -1.96 23.35
N ALA A 87 -1.77 -2.35 23.20
CA ALA A 87 -2.73 -2.41 24.30
C ALA A 87 -2.61 -3.69 25.19
N GLU A 88 -1.66 -4.59 24.92
CA GLU A 88 -1.40 -5.73 25.79
C GLU A 88 -0.94 -5.27 27.18
N GLY A 89 -1.37 -6.01 28.22
CA GLY A 89 -1.08 -5.69 29.62
C GLY A 89 0.41 -5.50 29.94
N ARG A 90 1.31 -6.18 29.21
CA ARG A 90 2.78 -6.04 29.35
C ARG A 90 3.31 -4.67 28.94
N PHE A 91 2.60 -3.94 28.09
CA PHE A 91 2.98 -2.61 27.61
C PHE A 91 2.17 -1.48 28.28
N ASN A 92 1.24 -1.83 29.18
CA ASN A 92 0.33 -0.87 29.80
C ASN A 92 1.05 0.25 30.57
N HIS A 93 2.24 -0.04 31.12
CA HIS A 93 3.07 0.97 31.81
C HIS A 93 3.62 2.05 30.88
N MET A 94 3.68 1.81 29.56
CA MET A 94 4.16 2.76 28.56
C MET A 94 3.04 3.67 28.02
N GLY A 95 1.77 3.34 28.29
CA GLY A 95 0.62 4.08 27.81
C GLY A 95 0.67 4.34 26.30
N PHE A 96 0.49 5.59 25.88
CA PHE A 96 0.55 5.98 24.45
C PHE A 96 1.93 5.74 23.81
N GLY A 97 3.00 5.73 24.60
CA GLY A 97 4.36 5.47 24.12
C GLY A 97 4.51 4.11 23.43
N ALA A 98 3.82 3.08 23.91
CA ALA A 98 3.83 1.75 23.27
C ALA A 98 3.27 1.80 21.83
N VAL A 99 2.20 2.55 21.61
CA VAL A 99 1.61 2.74 20.26
C VAL A 99 2.58 3.50 19.36
N ALA A 100 3.16 4.61 19.85
CA ALA A 100 4.08 5.43 19.08
C ALA A 100 5.32 4.63 18.64
N ILE A 101 5.95 3.91 19.57
CA ILE A 101 7.10 3.04 19.25
C ILE A 101 6.68 1.94 18.26
N GLY A 102 5.52 1.31 18.46
CA GLY A 102 5.00 0.27 17.56
C GLY A 102 4.80 0.78 16.13
N LEU A 103 4.30 2.00 15.96
CA LEU A 103 4.11 2.62 14.63
C LEU A 103 5.46 2.97 13.97
N VAL A 104 6.44 3.47 14.73
CA VAL A 104 7.79 3.73 14.21
C VAL A 104 8.46 2.42 13.76
N LEU A 105 8.37 1.36 14.55
CA LEU A 105 8.89 0.04 14.18
C LEU A 105 8.17 -0.52 12.94
N LEU A 106 6.85 -0.38 12.88
CA LEU A 106 6.05 -0.76 11.71
C LEU A 106 6.55 -0.04 10.45
N TYR A 107 6.79 1.27 10.54
CA TYR A 107 7.31 2.05 9.43
C TYR A 107 8.67 1.52 8.96
N ILE A 108 9.62 1.31 9.88
CA ILE A 108 10.96 0.80 9.55
C ILE A 108 10.87 -0.57 8.89
N VAL A 109 10.09 -1.49 9.46
CA VAL A 109 9.89 -2.83 8.91
C VAL A 109 9.28 -2.79 7.52
N ASN A 110 8.25 -1.94 7.30
CA ASN A 110 7.65 -1.76 5.98
C ASN A 110 8.65 -1.22 4.96
N GLN A 111 9.53 -0.28 5.33
CA GLN A 111 10.57 0.23 4.42
C GLN A 111 11.55 -0.88 4.00
N ILE A 112 12.00 -1.69 4.96
CA ILE A 112 12.91 -2.82 4.67
C ILE A 112 12.21 -3.86 3.78
N LEU A 113 11.00 -4.27 4.14
CA LEU A 113 10.23 -5.27 3.38
C LEU A 113 9.88 -4.77 1.98
N SER A 114 9.50 -3.49 1.85
CA SER A 114 9.23 -2.87 0.55
C SER A 114 10.49 -2.84 -0.30
N GLY A 115 11.63 -2.42 0.25
CA GLY A 115 12.91 -2.41 -0.45
C GLY A 115 13.30 -3.82 -0.92
N VAL A 116 13.32 -4.79 0.00
CA VAL A 116 13.64 -6.19 -0.36
C VAL A 116 12.66 -6.74 -1.41
N GLY A 117 11.37 -6.50 -1.23
CA GLY A 117 10.35 -6.95 -2.18
C GLY A 117 10.54 -6.34 -3.57
N THR A 118 10.76 -5.03 -3.64
CA THR A 118 10.94 -4.31 -4.91
C THR A 118 12.20 -4.75 -5.65
N PHE A 119 13.32 -4.93 -4.94
CA PHE A 119 14.60 -5.24 -5.59
C PHE A 119 14.78 -6.72 -5.94
N PHE A 120 14.36 -7.63 -5.08
CA PHE A 120 14.73 -9.04 -5.18
C PHE A 120 13.63 -9.95 -5.71
N LEU A 121 12.35 -9.58 -5.58
CA LEU A 121 11.30 -10.43 -6.14
C LEU A 121 11.23 -10.31 -7.67
N PRO A 122 11.07 -11.46 -8.37
CA PRO A 122 10.94 -11.51 -9.83
C PRO A 122 9.53 -11.11 -10.26
N PHE A 123 9.13 -9.91 -9.92
CA PHE A 123 7.84 -9.33 -10.27
C PHE A 123 8.04 -7.84 -10.57
N SER A 124 8.03 -7.50 -11.85
CA SER A 124 8.38 -6.16 -12.33
C SER A 124 7.55 -5.75 -13.55
N ILE A 125 7.64 -4.49 -13.89
CA ILE A 125 7.02 -3.89 -15.08
C ILE A 125 8.13 -3.28 -15.93
N THR A 126 8.09 -3.56 -17.24
CA THR A 126 8.97 -2.92 -18.23
C THR A 126 8.49 -1.50 -18.56
N PRO A 127 9.35 -0.61 -19.09
CA PRO A 127 8.97 0.73 -19.56
C PRO A 127 7.83 0.69 -20.60
N ASP A 128 7.75 -0.37 -21.40
CA ASP A 128 6.69 -0.58 -22.39
C ASP A 128 5.33 -1.00 -21.78
N GLY A 129 5.24 -1.05 -20.43
CA GLY A 129 4.02 -1.35 -19.71
C GLY A 129 3.62 -2.83 -19.72
N HIS A 130 4.57 -3.74 -19.84
CA HIS A 130 4.35 -5.19 -19.77
C HIS A 130 4.92 -5.77 -18.48
N PHE A 131 4.35 -6.91 -18.03
CA PHE A 131 4.92 -7.65 -16.90
C PHE A 131 6.19 -8.39 -17.30
N SER A 132 7.17 -8.37 -16.40
CA SER A 132 8.40 -9.14 -16.48
C SER A 132 8.60 -9.95 -15.21
N THR A 133 9.20 -11.12 -15.36
CA THR A 133 9.65 -11.98 -14.27
C THR A 133 11.11 -11.71 -13.89
N GLU A 134 11.70 -10.69 -14.45
CA GLU A 134 13.03 -10.23 -14.10
C GLU A 134 12.99 -9.44 -12.79
N SER A 135 13.96 -9.65 -11.88
CA SER A 135 14.06 -8.85 -10.68
C SER A 135 14.69 -7.49 -10.99
N MET A 136 14.31 -6.45 -10.27
CA MET A 136 14.93 -5.13 -10.43
C MET A 136 16.44 -5.20 -10.14
N TRP A 137 16.87 -6.11 -9.25
CA TRP A 137 18.27 -6.31 -8.93
C TRP A 137 19.08 -6.85 -10.12
N SER A 138 18.54 -7.85 -10.86
CA SER A 138 19.21 -8.38 -12.05
C SER A 138 19.32 -7.34 -13.15
N SER A 139 18.27 -6.57 -13.39
CA SER A 139 18.26 -5.47 -14.35
C SER A 139 19.26 -4.38 -13.98
N TYR A 140 19.31 -4.01 -12.70
CA TYR A 140 20.27 -3.00 -12.21
C TYR A 140 21.73 -3.46 -12.37
N ARG A 141 22.03 -4.74 -12.07
CA ARG A 141 23.36 -5.29 -12.30
C ARG A 141 23.77 -5.27 -13.78
N ALA A 142 22.87 -5.70 -14.65
CA ALA A 142 23.10 -5.66 -16.09
C ALA A 142 23.33 -4.22 -16.60
N ALA A 143 22.57 -3.27 -16.08
CA ALA A 143 22.73 -1.85 -16.38
C ALA A 143 24.09 -1.29 -15.96
N LEU A 144 24.61 -1.71 -14.80
CA LEU A 144 25.96 -1.31 -14.33
C LEU A 144 27.08 -1.88 -15.20
N GLU A 145 26.91 -3.08 -15.77
CA GLU A 145 27.89 -3.71 -16.65
C GLU A 145 27.90 -3.07 -18.05
N THR A 146 26.81 -2.50 -18.50
CA THR A 146 26.65 -1.96 -19.86
C THR A 146 26.54 -0.44 -19.92
N ASP A 147 26.67 0.25 -18.77
CA ASP A 147 26.45 1.71 -18.62
C ASP A 147 25.10 2.17 -19.19
N ALA A 148 24.09 1.32 -19.06
CA ALA A 148 22.72 1.54 -19.51
C ALA A 148 21.78 1.87 -18.33
N GLU A 149 20.52 2.25 -18.61
CA GLU A 149 19.50 2.41 -17.58
C GLU A 149 18.84 1.06 -17.24
N PRO A 150 18.37 0.86 -16.00
CA PRO A 150 17.59 -0.33 -15.64
C PRO A 150 16.34 -0.45 -16.50
N THR A 151 16.08 -1.65 -16.98
CA THR A 151 15.00 -1.95 -17.95
C THR A 151 13.67 -2.32 -17.30
N VAL A 152 13.62 -2.49 -15.96
CA VAL A 152 12.40 -2.90 -15.27
C VAL A 152 12.22 -2.16 -13.93
N TRP A 153 10.95 -1.99 -13.55
CA TRP A 153 10.54 -1.45 -12.24
C TRP A 153 9.95 -2.55 -11.38
N GLY A 154 10.57 -2.81 -10.23
CA GLY A 154 10.13 -3.87 -9.31
C GLY A 154 8.79 -3.57 -8.63
N MET A 155 7.90 -4.54 -8.64
CA MET A 155 6.56 -4.49 -8.05
C MET A 155 6.40 -5.45 -6.85
N GLY A 156 7.48 -6.09 -6.42
CA GLY A 156 7.41 -7.14 -5.39
C GLY A 156 6.89 -6.67 -4.03
N ALA A 157 7.00 -5.38 -3.70
CA ALA A 157 6.40 -4.80 -2.51
C ALA A 157 4.88 -5.02 -2.44
N CYS A 158 4.19 -5.03 -3.60
CA CYS A 158 2.74 -5.29 -3.70
C CYS A 158 2.34 -6.68 -3.20
N ILE A 159 3.28 -7.61 -3.11
CA ILE A 159 3.08 -8.97 -2.62
C ILE A 159 3.52 -9.07 -1.15
N VAL A 160 4.70 -8.55 -0.82
CA VAL A 160 5.30 -8.71 0.52
C VAL A 160 4.51 -7.97 1.59
N ILE A 161 4.07 -6.74 1.31
CA ILE A 161 3.38 -5.90 2.29
C ILE A 161 2.00 -6.49 2.72
N PRO A 162 1.14 -6.97 1.81
CA PRO A 162 -0.10 -7.66 2.21
C PRO A 162 0.14 -8.95 3.00
N ILE A 163 1.15 -9.75 2.63
CA ILE A 163 1.49 -10.96 3.38
C ILE A 163 1.90 -10.59 4.80
N PHE A 164 2.76 -9.59 4.96
CA PHE A 164 3.17 -9.10 6.28
C PHE A 164 1.96 -8.57 7.08
N ALA A 165 1.03 -7.84 6.45
CA ALA A 165 -0.19 -7.36 7.09
C ALA A 165 -1.04 -8.52 7.63
N LEU A 166 -1.20 -9.61 6.85
CA LEU A 166 -1.95 -10.80 7.28
C LEU A 166 -1.26 -11.52 8.44
N LEU A 167 0.06 -11.65 8.41
CA LEU A 167 0.83 -12.25 9.49
C LEU A 167 0.71 -11.44 10.79
N LEU A 168 0.80 -10.13 10.68
CA LEU A 168 0.66 -9.21 11.82
C LEU A 168 -0.77 -9.25 12.40
N ALA A 169 -1.78 -9.29 11.54
CA ALA A 169 -3.18 -9.43 11.95
C ALA A 169 -3.45 -10.78 12.64
N ALA A 170 -2.89 -11.87 12.10
CA ALA A 170 -2.98 -13.19 12.73
C ALA A 170 -2.32 -13.21 14.11
N TRP A 171 -1.17 -12.54 14.27
CA TRP A 171 -0.51 -12.40 15.56
C TRP A 171 -1.35 -11.57 16.53
N ALA A 172 -1.84 -10.40 16.12
CA ALA A 172 -2.69 -9.54 16.95
C ALA A 172 -3.97 -10.26 17.40
N SER A 173 -4.63 -10.99 16.49
CA SER A 173 -5.85 -11.74 16.81
C SER A 173 -5.61 -12.87 17.82
N ARG A 174 -4.46 -13.57 17.73
CA ARG A 174 -4.06 -14.58 18.72
C ARG A 174 -3.70 -13.96 20.07
N SER A 175 -3.10 -12.78 20.07
CA SER A 175 -2.74 -12.07 21.29
C SER A 175 -4.00 -11.67 22.08
N ILE A 176 -5.05 -11.18 21.41
CA ILE A 176 -6.32 -10.86 22.06
C ILE A 176 -6.92 -12.07 22.79
N GLU A 177 -6.82 -13.28 22.21
CA GLU A 177 -7.40 -14.47 22.84
C GLU A 177 -6.63 -14.92 24.09
N LYS A 178 -5.29 -14.83 24.02
CA LYS A 178 -4.45 -15.42 25.07
C LYS A 178 -4.12 -14.45 26.22
N ARG A 179 -4.15 -13.15 25.97
CA ARG A 179 -3.59 -12.13 26.88
C ARG A 179 -4.55 -11.05 27.33
N THR A 180 -5.70 -10.93 26.68
CA THR A 180 -6.81 -10.12 27.16
C THR A 180 -7.87 -11.00 27.82
N SER A 181 -7.49 -11.74 28.87
CA SER A 181 -8.50 -12.28 29.75
C SER A 181 -9.15 -11.08 30.46
N LEU A 182 -10.39 -10.80 30.08
CA LEU A 182 -11.27 -9.90 30.82
C LEU A 182 -11.35 -10.42 32.26
N ARG A 183 -10.66 -9.77 33.19
CA ARG A 183 -10.99 -9.80 34.60
C ARG A 183 -12.06 -8.76 34.87
#